data_1fd6580530af006ab3ddbaadaff22d7f
#
_entry.id   1fd6580530af006ab3ddbaadaff22d7f
#
_cell.length_a   1.000
_cell.length_b   1.000
_cell.length_c   1.000
_cell.angle_alpha   90.00
_cell.angle_beta   90.00
_cell.angle_gamma   90.00
#
_symmetry.space_group_name_H-M   'P 1'
#
loop_
_entity.id
_entity.type
_entity.pdbx_description
1 polymer ?
#
loop_
_entity_poly.entity_id
_entity_poly.type
_entity_poly.pdbx_seq_one_letter_code
_entity_poly.pdbx_strand_id
1 'polypeptide(L)'
;MRFNAIPLLAALLLALQAGAQQPPVTASNDGRADADKEDWLVLFNGKDLSGWTPKIAKHDLGDNFGNTFRVENGLLEVRYDKYKGFDGQFGHLFWKDPYSYYRIAVEYRFVGQQAPGNPGAWALRNSGVMMHAPDPRTMPRDQTFPISIEGQLLGGNSDGKPRPTANMCSPGTEVVYQHKLYKDHCLNSSSPTFDGEQWVRAEFEVHGSGTITHYVNGKQVLEYELSQFGGGNVDNYDTVTKLDGQLIEGGFISLQSESHPIDFRKVELLNLEGCMDKAASNYKSYYIKHAAADCKFAEGVKTAMRRPGEYTFMPGSLPQEGVPKGALEGPFEFHSKIIPGTVRQYWIYVPAQYNRKKPQAANVLVFQDGQRATNPEGSLRVPQAMENAIAKGQMPVTIGIFITPGNLSESYPTDLGMKNPNHRKEEYDALNDAYARFLIEEMLPEVSKKYRLTDDPEKRAIGGTSSGAIAAFTVAWQRPDYFRRVISMIGSYTSIGYSPATASEPLVPGGDLYPTLIRKNPIKPIRIYLQDGSNDLSNEHGNWFLANQQMLSAFEYANARADKDGKLGARYEVRHSWGDGGHSDQHGGVLLPEILQWIWTND
;
A
#
# COMPACT_ATOMS: atom_id res chain seq x y z
N MET A 1 29.57 91.39 -0.38
CA MET A 1 28.59 90.26 -0.22
C MET A 1 29.30 88.98 -0.59
N ARG A 2 29.46 88.09 0.35
CA ARG A 2 30.26 86.87 0.20
C ARG A 2 29.38 85.75 -0.41
N PHE A 3 29.84 85.11 -1.48
CA PHE A 3 29.26 83.87 -2.00
C PHE A 3 30.18 82.70 -1.59
N ASN A 4 29.66 81.83 -0.83
CA ASN A 4 30.32 80.54 -0.44
C ASN A 4 30.14 79.51 -1.56
N ALA A 5 31.26 78.97 -2.06
CA ALA A 5 31.29 77.83 -2.97
C ALA A 5 31.24 76.55 -2.15
N ILE A 6 30.35 75.66 -2.54
CA ILE A 6 30.23 74.27 -2.02
C ILE A 6 30.95 73.36 -3.01
N PRO A 7 31.86 72.46 -2.57
CA PRO A 7 32.48 71.50 -3.48
C PRO A 7 31.57 70.27 -3.70
N LEU A 8 31.39 69.92 -4.95
CA LEU A 8 30.78 68.66 -5.37
C LEU A 8 31.70 67.49 -5.01
N LEU A 9 31.24 66.62 -4.11
CA LEU A 9 31.82 65.30 -3.92
C LEU A 9 31.22 64.34 -4.95
N ALA A 10 32.04 63.87 -5.89
CA ALA A 10 31.70 62.80 -6.78
C ALA A 10 31.73 61.46 -6.02
N ALA A 11 30.56 60.88 -5.69
CA ALA A 11 30.46 59.55 -5.14
C ALA A 11 30.54 58.54 -6.27
N LEU A 12 31.62 57.76 -6.34
CA LEU A 12 31.80 56.61 -7.18
C LEU A 12 30.90 55.49 -6.65
N LEU A 13 29.78 55.22 -7.30
CA LEU A 13 28.96 54.05 -7.06
C LEU A 13 29.64 52.83 -7.69
N LEU A 14 30.41 52.07 -6.85
CA LEU A 14 30.74 50.70 -7.16
C LEU A 14 29.47 49.85 -7.02
N ALA A 15 28.84 49.49 -8.14
CA ALA A 15 27.81 48.47 -8.21
C ALA A 15 28.47 47.10 -7.90
N LEU A 16 28.45 46.70 -6.64
CA LEU A 16 28.63 45.31 -6.27
C LEU A 16 27.45 44.54 -6.88
N GLN A 17 27.69 43.82 -7.98
CA GLN A 17 26.80 42.74 -8.40
C GLN A 17 26.91 41.66 -7.33
N ALA A 18 26.07 41.78 -6.31
CA ALA A 18 25.75 40.63 -5.45
C ALA A 18 25.02 39.65 -6.35
N GLY A 19 25.73 38.65 -6.85
CA GLY A 19 25.10 37.47 -7.40
C GLY A 19 24.10 36.96 -6.37
N ALA A 20 22.82 37.06 -6.70
CA ALA A 20 21.77 36.50 -5.86
C ALA A 20 22.05 35.01 -5.76
N GLN A 21 22.68 34.57 -4.66
CA GLN A 21 22.68 33.17 -4.27
C GLN A 21 21.21 32.80 -4.10
N GLN A 22 20.68 32.01 -5.03
CA GLN A 22 19.39 31.38 -4.82
C GLN A 22 19.41 30.68 -3.47
N PRO A 23 18.38 30.82 -2.63
CA PRO A 23 18.31 30.11 -1.38
C PRO A 23 18.47 28.61 -1.67
N PRO A 24 19.14 27.84 -0.80
CA PRO A 24 19.26 26.41 -0.97
C PRO A 24 17.86 25.85 -1.20
N VAL A 25 17.70 25.08 -2.27
CA VAL A 25 16.44 24.38 -2.55
C VAL A 25 16.21 23.46 -1.35
N THR A 26 15.28 23.83 -0.49
CA THR A 26 14.90 23.03 0.68
C THR A 26 14.23 21.76 0.20
N ALA A 27 14.47 20.67 0.94
CA ALA A 27 13.74 19.42 0.76
C ALA A 27 12.23 19.69 0.64
N SER A 28 11.53 18.88 -0.15
CA SER A 28 10.09 19.03 -0.36
C SER A 28 9.35 18.94 0.97
N ASN A 29 8.37 19.79 1.14
CA ASN A 29 7.48 19.75 2.28
C ASN A 29 6.15 19.15 1.78
N ASP A 30 6.14 17.84 1.51
CA ASP A 30 4.95 17.09 1.05
C ASP A 30 4.00 16.72 2.19
N GLY A 31 4.20 17.32 3.38
CA GLY A 31 3.42 17.02 4.58
C GLY A 31 3.92 15.78 5.34
N ARG A 32 4.83 14.99 4.78
CA ARG A 32 5.61 14.02 5.55
C ARG A 32 6.68 14.79 6.32
N ALA A 33 6.73 14.59 7.61
CA ALA A 33 7.81 15.15 8.39
C ALA A 33 9.13 14.60 7.83
N ASP A 34 9.85 15.41 7.07
CA ASP A 34 11.25 15.20 6.66
C ASP A 34 12.13 15.27 7.91
N ALA A 35 11.64 14.67 8.99
CA ALA A 35 12.26 14.70 10.31
C ALA A 35 13.62 14.01 10.31
N ASP A 36 13.84 13.14 9.31
CA ASP A 36 14.99 12.25 9.27
C ASP A 36 15.88 12.52 8.04
N LYS A 37 16.33 13.76 7.87
CA LYS A 37 17.36 14.11 6.84
C LYS A 37 18.61 13.24 6.94
N GLU A 38 18.88 12.69 8.11
CA GLU A 38 20.00 11.78 8.37
C GLU A 38 19.82 10.42 7.70
N ASP A 39 18.60 10.05 7.32
CA ASP A 39 18.29 8.76 6.69
C ASP A 39 18.41 8.77 5.16
N TRP A 40 18.64 9.93 4.58
CA TRP A 40 18.93 10.01 3.15
C TRP A 40 20.31 9.42 2.84
N LEU A 41 20.32 8.40 1.99
CA LEU A 41 21.55 7.83 1.46
C LEU A 41 22.15 8.80 0.45
N VAL A 42 23.36 9.27 0.72
CA VAL A 42 24.11 10.11 -0.23
C VAL A 42 24.69 9.20 -1.31
N LEU A 43 24.08 9.17 -2.49
CA LEU A 43 24.53 8.36 -3.61
C LEU A 43 25.72 9.01 -4.34
N PHE A 44 25.77 10.33 -4.37
CA PHE A 44 26.93 11.07 -4.90
C PHE A 44 27.70 11.73 -3.75
N ASN A 45 28.94 11.28 -3.55
CA ASN A 45 29.80 11.68 -2.41
C ASN A 45 30.58 12.99 -2.63
N GLY A 46 30.46 13.63 -3.78
CA GLY A 46 31.18 14.86 -4.15
C GLY A 46 32.67 14.69 -4.45
N LYS A 47 33.20 13.46 -4.49
CA LYS A 47 34.64 13.19 -4.63
C LYS A 47 34.97 12.32 -5.85
N ASP A 48 34.22 11.27 -6.04
CA ASP A 48 34.46 10.28 -7.10
C ASP A 48 33.16 9.54 -7.50
N LEU A 49 33.25 8.62 -8.44
CA LEU A 49 32.15 7.78 -8.92
C LEU A 49 32.03 6.46 -8.13
N SER A 50 32.48 6.40 -6.90
CA SER A 50 32.36 5.19 -6.06
C SER A 50 30.90 4.75 -5.95
N GLY A 51 30.60 3.49 -6.23
CA GLY A 51 29.25 2.93 -6.25
C GLY A 51 28.49 3.13 -7.58
N TRP A 52 29.10 3.80 -8.56
CA TRP A 52 28.52 4.04 -9.87
C TRP A 52 29.25 3.28 -10.98
N THR A 53 28.50 2.76 -11.94
CA THR A 53 29.03 2.04 -13.12
C THR A 53 28.46 2.63 -14.40
N PRO A 54 29.30 3.15 -15.31
CA PRO A 54 28.84 3.67 -16.59
C PRO A 54 28.47 2.54 -17.56
N LYS A 55 27.41 2.71 -18.32
CA LYS A 55 27.03 1.92 -19.50
C LYS A 55 26.69 2.88 -20.61
N ILE A 56 27.56 2.94 -21.60
CA ILE A 56 27.43 3.80 -22.78
C ILE A 56 27.18 2.91 -23.99
N ALA A 57 26.21 3.23 -24.82
CA ALA A 57 25.90 2.48 -26.04
C ALA A 57 27.15 2.39 -26.95
N LYS A 58 27.39 1.21 -27.53
CA LYS A 58 28.57 0.85 -28.32
C LYS A 58 29.86 0.57 -27.52
N HIS A 59 29.79 0.69 -26.18
CA HIS A 59 30.90 0.44 -25.26
C HIS A 59 30.56 -0.66 -24.26
N ASP A 60 31.57 -1.30 -23.73
CA ASP A 60 31.41 -2.34 -22.73
C ASP A 60 31.00 -1.73 -21.39
N LEU A 61 30.33 -2.52 -20.54
CA LEU A 61 29.95 -2.09 -19.19
C LEU A 61 31.20 -1.69 -18.39
N GLY A 62 31.18 -0.54 -17.78
CA GLY A 62 32.29 0.03 -17.01
C GLY A 62 33.23 0.91 -17.85
N ASP A 63 33.13 0.87 -19.19
CA ASP A 63 33.89 1.79 -20.03
C ASP A 63 33.25 3.20 -19.99
N ASN A 64 33.93 4.10 -19.31
CA ASN A 64 33.53 5.51 -19.26
C ASN A 64 34.13 6.26 -20.48
N PHE A 65 33.66 5.88 -21.66
CA PHE A 65 34.16 6.42 -22.93
C PHE A 65 34.24 7.95 -22.92
N GLY A 66 35.32 8.50 -23.38
CA GLY A 66 35.54 9.94 -23.44
C GLY A 66 35.56 10.63 -22.09
N ASN A 67 35.59 9.90 -20.98
CA ASN A 67 35.43 10.44 -19.61
C ASN A 67 34.12 11.23 -19.49
N THR A 68 33.03 10.64 -20.03
CA THR A 68 31.69 11.25 -20.08
C THR A 68 31.17 11.62 -18.70
N PHE A 69 31.26 10.67 -17.77
CA PHE A 69 30.90 10.92 -16.36
C PHE A 69 32.17 11.18 -15.57
N ARG A 70 32.26 12.33 -14.89
CA ARG A 70 33.42 12.70 -14.10
C ARG A 70 33.04 13.52 -12.90
N VAL A 71 33.94 13.65 -11.96
CA VAL A 71 33.76 14.50 -10.78
C VAL A 71 34.79 15.60 -10.81
N GLU A 72 34.35 16.84 -10.88
CA GLU A 72 35.19 18.02 -10.83
C GLU A 72 34.54 19.06 -9.90
N ASN A 73 35.35 19.70 -9.06
CA ASN A 73 34.90 20.76 -8.12
C ASN A 73 33.69 20.36 -7.23
N GLY A 74 33.59 19.07 -6.86
CA GLY A 74 32.49 18.57 -6.05
C GLY A 74 31.18 18.35 -6.81
N LEU A 75 31.20 18.42 -8.13
CA LEU A 75 30.07 18.16 -9.02
C LEU A 75 30.27 16.86 -9.78
N LEU A 76 29.21 16.09 -9.93
CA LEU A 76 29.13 15.01 -10.93
C LEU A 76 28.76 15.69 -12.24
N GLU A 77 29.65 15.58 -13.20
CA GLU A 77 29.53 16.26 -14.49
C GLU A 77 29.38 15.26 -15.62
N VAL A 78 28.47 15.54 -16.54
CA VAL A 78 28.36 14.86 -17.85
C VAL A 78 28.95 15.79 -18.90
N ARG A 79 29.99 15.31 -19.61
CA ARG A 79 30.74 16.11 -20.59
C ARG A 79 31.02 15.34 -21.87
N TYR A 80 31.19 16.06 -22.97
CA TYR A 80 31.41 15.53 -24.31
C TYR A 80 32.63 16.15 -25.01
N ASP A 81 33.51 16.81 -24.26
CA ASP A 81 34.68 17.51 -24.77
C ASP A 81 35.68 16.59 -25.50
N LYS A 82 35.68 15.28 -25.21
CA LYS A 82 36.48 14.27 -25.86
C LYS A 82 35.78 13.51 -27.00
N TYR A 83 34.53 13.87 -27.28
CA TYR A 83 33.77 13.29 -28.37
C TYR A 83 34.10 13.99 -29.69
N LYS A 84 34.34 13.22 -30.75
CA LYS A 84 34.41 13.74 -32.13
C LYS A 84 32.99 14.07 -32.64
N GLY A 85 32.02 13.28 -32.25
CA GLY A 85 30.61 13.41 -32.45
C GLY A 85 29.89 12.53 -31.46
N PHE A 86 28.66 12.90 -31.06
CA PHE A 86 27.84 12.12 -30.13
C PHE A 86 27.46 10.75 -30.71
N ASP A 87 27.06 10.72 -31.99
CA ASP A 87 26.85 9.53 -32.83
C ASP A 87 26.04 8.42 -32.16
N GLY A 88 24.98 8.79 -31.37
CA GLY A 88 24.12 7.85 -30.70
C GLY A 88 24.77 7.12 -29.50
N GLN A 89 25.82 7.68 -28.93
CA GLN A 89 26.49 7.15 -27.74
C GLN A 89 25.76 7.61 -26.46
N PHE A 90 24.47 7.21 -26.34
CA PHE A 90 23.68 7.42 -25.14
C PHE A 90 24.31 6.69 -23.96
N GLY A 91 24.41 7.33 -22.81
CA GLY A 91 25.06 6.76 -21.65
C GLY A 91 24.17 6.82 -20.40
N HIS A 92 24.39 5.86 -19.52
CA HIS A 92 23.71 5.74 -18.26
C HIS A 92 24.72 5.40 -17.17
N LEU A 93 24.70 6.19 -16.09
CA LEU A 93 25.54 5.96 -14.92
C LEU A 93 24.70 5.26 -13.86
N PHE A 94 24.88 3.95 -13.69
CA PHE A 94 24.09 3.10 -12.83
C PHE A 94 24.59 3.10 -11.39
N TRP A 95 23.68 3.28 -10.43
CA TRP A 95 23.95 3.01 -9.04
C TRP A 95 24.01 1.49 -8.79
N LYS A 96 24.86 1.06 -7.87
CA LYS A 96 25.20 -0.36 -7.63
C LYS A 96 24.07 -1.22 -7.04
N ASP A 97 23.12 -0.62 -6.31
CA ASP A 97 22.06 -1.34 -5.60
C ASP A 97 20.68 -1.07 -6.23
N PRO A 98 19.82 -2.10 -6.40
CA PRO A 98 18.46 -1.92 -6.84
C PRO A 98 17.54 -1.50 -5.67
N TYR A 99 16.40 -0.84 -5.99
CA TYR A 99 15.38 -0.42 -5.06
C TYR A 99 13.98 -0.67 -5.60
N SER A 100 13.00 -0.78 -4.70
CA SER A 100 11.59 -0.97 -5.03
C SER A 100 10.71 0.17 -4.48
N TYR A 101 10.85 0.49 -3.18
CA TYR A 101 10.13 1.57 -2.51
C TYR A 101 11.11 2.63 -2.05
N TYR A 102 11.14 3.76 -2.72
CA TYR A 102 12.14 4.79 -2.45
C TYR A 102 11.71 6.16 -2.96
N ARG A 103 12.41 7.21 -2.50
CA ARG A 103 12.37 8.54 -3.08
C ARG A 103 13.78 8.96 -3.47
N ILE A 104 14.02 9.13 -4.77
CA ILE A 104 15.29 9.63 -5.30
C ILE A 104 15.19 11.13 -5.55
N ALA A 105 16.21 11.88 -5.15
CA ALA A 105 16.31 13.31 -5.37
C ALA A 105 17.61 13.68 -6.07
N VAL A 106 17.51 14.52 -7.09
CA VAL A 106 18.64 15.07 -7.81
C VAL A 106 18.58 16.60 -7.86
N GLU A 107 19.70 17.26 -7.65
CA GLU A 107 19.85 18.69 -7.92
C GLU A 107 20.77 18.88 -9.10
N TYR A 108 20.22 19.36 -10.21
CA TYR A 108 20.88 19.43 -11.51
C TYR A 108 20.81 20.81 -12.14
N ARG A 109 21.71 21.07 -13.10
CA ARG A 109 21.64 22.20 -14.04
C ARG A 109 22.24 21.82 -15.38
N PHE A 110 21.69 22.33 -16.46
CA PHE A 110 22.30 22.23 -17.78
C PHE A 110 23.32 23.34 -17.97
N VAL A 111 24.45 23.02 -18.61
CA VAL A 111 25.56 23.94 -18.84
C VAL A 111 26.09 23.80 -20.26
N GLY A 112 26.75 24.85 -20.77
CA GLY A 112 27.49 24.78 -22.02
C GLY A 112 26.64 24.56 -23.26
N GLN A 113 27.21 23.87 -24.25
CA GLN A 113 26.63 23.66 -25.59
C GLN A 113 26.42 22.16 -25.84
N GLN A 114 25.38 21.83 -26.61
CA GLN A 114 25.12 20.46 -27.05
C GLN A 114 26.28 19.91 -27.91
N ALA A 115 26.61 18.64 -27.73
CA ALA A 115 27.70 17.98 -28.46
C ALA A 115 27.45 17.98 -29.97
N PRO A 116 28.50 18.07 -30.80
CA PRO A 116 28.41 17.84 -32.25
C PRO A 116 27.88 16.43 -32.55
N GLY A 117 27.18 16.25 -33.68
CA GLY A 117 26.59 14.95 -34.03
C GLY A 117 25.49 14.50 -33.08
N ASN A 118 24.81 15.45 -32.41
CA ASN A 118 23.69 15.20 -31.52
C ASN A 118 22.47 14.63 -32.26
N PRO A 119 21.55 13.95 -31.57
CA PRO A 119 20.42 13.29 -32.20
C PRO A 119 19.30 14.24 -32.64
N GLY A 120 19.42 15.54 -32.37
CA GLY A 120 18.46 16.54 -32.77
C GLY A 120 18.04 17.52 -31.66
N ALA A 121 17.15 18.45 -31.98
CA ALA A 121 16.72 19.52 -31.08
C ALA A 121 15.99 18.99 -29.82
N TRP A 122 15.40 17.83 -29.87
CA TRP A 122 14.72 17.22 -28.73
C TRP A 122 15.68 16.86 -27.59
N ALA A 123 16.93 16.53 -27.92
CA ALA A 123 17.99 16.20 -26.96
C ALA A 123 18.73 17.45 -26.42
N LEU A 124 18.35 18.67 -26.85
CA LEU A 124 18.91 19.90 -26.30
C LEU A 124 18.43 20.06 -24.84
N ARG A 125 19.37 20.22 -23.90
CA ARG A 125 19.09 20.31 -22.46
C ARG A 125 18.14 19.21 -22.01
N ASN A 126 18.51 17.96 -22.32
CA ASN A 126 17.78 16.75 -22.00
C ASN A 126 18.69 15.77 -21.26
N SER A 127 18.17 15.15 -20.24
CA SER A 127 18.77 14.11 -19.42
C SER A 127 17.65 13.41 -18.65
N GLY A 128 17.95 12.39 -17.83
CA GLY A 128 16.95 11.67 -17.07
C GLY A 128 17.49 10.92 -15.87
N VAL A 129 16.55 10.58 -14.96
CA VAL A 129 16.74 9.60 -13.90
C VAL A 129 15.95 8.36 -14.32
N MET A 130 16.67 7.28 -14.65
CA MET A 130 16.02 6.02 -15.01
C MET A 130 15.69 5.25 -13.74
N MET A 131 14.43 4.87 -13.59
CA MET A 131 13.89 4.11 -12.46
C MET A 131 13.47 2.73 -12.94
N HIS A 132 13.56 1.72 -12.08
CA HIS A 132 13.21 0.33 -12.41
C HIS A 132 14.00 -0.24 -13.59
N ALA A 133 15.22 0.26 -13.83
CA ALA A 133 16.07 -0.26 -14.88
C ALA A 133 16.54 -1.70 -14.58
N PRO A 134 16.81 -2.52 -15.60
CA PRO A 134 17.37 -3.85 -15.41
C PRO A 134 18.80 -3.75 -14.84
N ASP A 135 19.33 -4.88 -14.40
CA ASP A 135 20.75 -4.99 -14.08
C ASP A 135 21.58 -4.59 -15.32
N PRO A 136 22.49 -3.60 -15.22
CA PRO A 136 23.27 -3.15 -16.37
C PRO A 136 24.12 -4.25 -17.02
N ARG A 137 24.40 -5.34 -16.28
CA ARG A 137 25.12 -6.53 -16.80
C ARG A 137 24.29 -7.31 -17.84
N THR A 138 22.97 -7.14 -17.84
CA THR A 138 22.06 -7.78 -18.80
C THR A 138 21.84 -6.95 -20.06
N MET A 139 22.30 -5.70 -20.08
CA MET A 139 22.15 -4.83 -21.24
C MET A 139 23.17 -5.17 -22.32
N PRO A 140 22.76 -5.52 -23.56
CA PRO A 140 23.64 -5.67 -24.69
C PRO A 140 24.52 -4.44 -24.93
N ARG A 141 25.67 -4.66 -25.57
CA ARG A 141 26.67 -3.61 -25.80
C ARG A 141 26.12 -2.39 -26.54
N ASP A 142 25.27 -2.62 -27.53
CA ASP A 142 24.73 -1.59 -28.41
C ASP A 142 23.33 -1.12 -28.03
N GLN A 143 22.81 -1.56 -26.87
CA GLN A 143 21.53 -1.08 -26.36
C GLN A 143 21.62 0.40 -26.00
N THR A 144 20.67 1.22 -26.50
CA THR A 144 20.70 2.68 -26.36
C THR A 144 20.18 3.14 -24.99
N PHE A 145 19.02 2.64 -24.55
CA PHE A 145 18.40 3.00 -23.28
C PHE A 145 18.11 1.73 -22.46
N PRO A 146 18.19 1.77 -21.14
CA PRO A 146 17.62 0.71 -20.30
C PRO A 146 16.10 0.67 -20.45
N ILE A 147 15.52 -0.53 -20.42
CA ILE A 147 14.07 -0.69 -20.28
C ILE A 147 13.70 -0.18 -18.88
N SER A 148 13.02 0.97 -18.78
CA SER A 148 12.85 1.67 -17.50
C SER A 148 11.72 2.68 -17.55
N ILE A 149 11.40 3.25 -16.41
CA ILE A 149 10.63 4.50 -16.33
C ILE A 149 11.63 5.65 -16.16
N GLU A 150 11.57 6.61 -17.04
CA GLU A 150 12.45 7.79 -17.00
C GLU A 150 11.74 8.97 -16.36
N GLY A 151 12.32 9.52 -15.30
CA GLY A 151 12.04 10.87 -14.83
C GLY A 151 12.86 11.86 -15.67
N GLN A 152 12.27 12.34 -16.76
CA GLN A 152 12.99 13.18 -17.75
C GLN A 152 13.31 14.56 -17.18
N LEU A 153 14.56 14.96 -17.27
CA LEU A 153 15.06 16.27 -16.85
C LEU A 153 15.23 17.16 -18.08
N LEU A 154 14.50 18.27 -18.12
CA LEU A 154 14.60 19.23 -19.22
C LEU A 154 14.99 20.62 -18.72
N GLY A 155 15.72 21.35 -19.57
CA GLY A 155 15.95 22.78 -19.44
C GLY A 155 15.23 23.55 -20.56
N GLY A 156 14.78 24.78 -20.29
CA GLY A 156 14.12 25.64 -21.27
C GLY A 156 15.04 26.01 -22.43
N ASN A 157 14.45 26.27 -23.60
CA ASN A 157 15.15 26.66 -24.81
C ASN A 157 15.34 28.18 -24.92
N SER A 158 14.89 28.95 -23.93
CA SER A 158 14.91 30.41 -23.93
C SER A 158 14.16 31.03 -25.14
N ASP A 159 13.17 30.31 -25.66
CA ASP A 159 12.31 30.74 -26.79
C ASP A 159 10.91 31.17 -26.34
N GLY A 160 10.68 31.25 -25.03
CA GLY A 160 9.40 31.66 -24.42
C GLY A 160 8.31 30.57 -24.47
N LYS A 161 8.61 29.37 -24.97
CA LYS A 161 7.65 28.28 -25.01
C LYS A 161 7.72 27.41 -23.77
N PRO A 162 6.59 26.85 -23.28
CA PRO A 162 6.60 25.89 -22.20
C PRO A 162 7.41 24.64 -22.54
N ARG A 163 8.32 24.27 -21.64
CA ARG A 163 9.10 23.03 -21.69
C ARG A 163 9.26 22.52 -20.27
N PRO A 164 8.24 21.81 -19.75
CA PRO A 164 8.26 21.32 -18.38
C PRO A 164 9.34 20.27 -18.17
N THR A 165 9.86 20.18 -16.95
CA THR A 165 10.80 19.14 -16.51
C THR A 165 10.13 18.13 -15.59
N ALA A 166 10.84 17.06 -15.22
CA ALA A 166 10.29 15.92 -14.48
C ALA A 166 9.05 15.32 -15.19
N ASN A 167 9.10 15.23 -16.51
CA ASN A 167 8.16 14.44 -17.29
C ASN A 167 8.38 12.95 -17.04
N MET A 168 7.41 12.10 -17.36
CA MET A 168 7.61 10.67 -17.45
C MET A 168 7.85 10.31 -18.92
N CYS A 169 8.94 9.57 -19.20
CA CYS A 169 9.11 8.86 -20.47
C CYS A 169 9.29 7.37 -20.21
N SER A 170 8.95 6.53 -21.19
CA SER A 170 8.80 5.09 -21.01
C SER A 170 9.55 4.27 -22.04
N PRO A 171 10.90 4.26 -22.02
CA PRO A 171 11.67 3.40 -22.93
C PRO A 171 11.44 1.91 -22.58
N GLY A 172 10.75 1.19 -23.47
CA GLY A 172 10.42 -0.23 -23.31
C GLY A 172 9.40 -0.55 -22.20
N THR A 173 8.68 0.46 -21.73
CA THR A 173 7.68 0.34 -20.65
C THR A 173 6.40 1.08 -21.00
N GLU A 174 5.36 0.86 -20.21
CA GLU A 174 4.08 1.57 -20.23
C GLU A 174 3.63 1.82 -18.79
N VAL A 175 2.75 2.79 -18.59
CA VAL A 175 2.17 3.13 -17.28
C VAL A 175 0.66 3.32 -17.40
N VAL A 176 -0.05 3.30 -16.29
CA VAL A 176 -1.45 3.71 -16.22
C VAL A 176 -1.52 5.17 -15.76
N TYR A 177 -2.17 6.01 -16.55
CA TYR A 177 -2.42 7.41 -16.22
C TYR A 177 -3.91 7.71 -16.34
N GLN A 178 -4.50 8.32 -15.31
CA GLN A 178 -5.94 8.59 -15.24
C GLN A 178 -6.79 7.34 -15.54
N HIS A 179 -6.38 6.20 -14.93
CA HIS A 179 -7.03 4.88 -15.06
C HIS A 179 -7.04 4.30 -16.48
N LYS A 180 -6.13 4.71 -17.34
CA LYS A 180 -5.97 4.19 -18.70
C LYS A 180 -4.50 3.87 -18.96
N LEU A 181 -4.26 2.77 -19.67
CA LEU A 181 -2.92 2.46 -20.15
C LEU A 181 -2.46 3.58 -21.08
N TYR A 182 -1.36 4.23 -20.70
CA TYR A 182 -0.76 5.32 -21.45
C TYR A 182 0.34 4.76 -22.35
N LYS A 183 0.19 4.95 -23.67
CA LYS A 183 1.04 4.34 -24.69
C LYS A 183 1.98 5.30 -25.39
N ASP A 184 1.77 6.60 -25.22
CA ASP A 184 2.68 7.58 -25.77
C ASP A 184 3.99 7.55 -24.98
N HIS A 185 5.10 7.80 -25.67
CA HIS A 185 6.43 7.67 -25.09
C HIS A 185 6.66 8.57 -23.87
N CYS A 186 6.18 9.82 -23.94
CA CYS A 186 6.37 10.77 -22.84
C CYS A 186 5.06 11.43 -22.42
N LEU A 187 4.89 11.60 -21.11
CA LEU A 187 3.80 12.31 -20.44
C LEU A 187 4.36 13.54 -19.75
N ASN A 188 3.89 14.72 -20.17
CA ASN A 188 4.35 16.00 -19.62
C ASN A 188 3.86 16.22 -18.18
N SER A 189 4.75 16.72 -17.36
CA SER A 189 4.43 17.22 -16.01
C SER A 189 3.79 18.61 -16.06
N SER A 190 3.33 19.09 -14.92
CA SER A 190 2.84 20.47 -14.74
C SER A 190 3.92 21.43 -14.22
N SER A 191 5.22 21.07 -14.31
CA SER A 191 6.30 21.90 -13.81
C SER A 191 6.47 23.19 -14.64
N PRO A 192 7.02 24.27 -14.07
CA PRO A 192 7.45 25.41 -14.87
C PRO A 192 8.64 25.07 -15.76
N THR A 193 8.91 25.94 -16.73
CA THR A 193 10.13 25.90 -17.54
C THR A 193 11.27 26.59 -16.81
N PHE A 194 12.46 25.98 -16.85
CA PHE A 194 13.68 26.52 -16.25
C PHE A 194 14.70 26.86 -17.34
N ASP A 195 14.83 28.16 -17.64
CA ASP A 195 15.77 28.65 -18.63
C ASP A 195 17.15 28.93 -18.03
N GLY A 196 18.19 28.82 -18.85
CA GLY A 196 19.56 29.11 -18.45
C GLY A 196 20.19 28.04 -17.57
N GLU A 197 21.26 28.40 -16.86
CA GLU A 197 22.05 27.51 -16.02
C GLU A 197 21.64 27.62 -14.56
N GLN A 198 20.38 27.34 -14.26
CA GLN A 198 19.89 27.38 -12.90
C GLN A 198 19.76 25.98 -12.29
N TRP A 199 20.00 25.89 -10.98
CA TRP A 199 19.83 24.65 -10.24
C TRP A 199 18.35 24.32 -10.04
N VAL A 200 17.99 23.09 -10.35
CA VAL A 200 16.63 22.56 -10.18
C VAL A 200 16.71 21.29 -9.35
N ARG A 201 15.81 21.14 -8.37
CA ARG A 201 15.64 19.89 -7.63
C ARG A 201 14.45 19.13 -8.20
N ALA A 202 14.71 17.94 -8.71
CA ALA A 202 13.68 16.98 -9.10
C ALA A 202 13.71 15.79 -8.14
N GLU A 203 12.53 15.30 -7.77
CA GLU A 203 12.38 14.15 -6.90
C GLU A 203 11.35 13.20 -7.48
N PHE A 204 11.59 11.89 -7.30
CA PHE A 204 10.74 10.82 -7.79
C PHE A 204 10.48 9.85 -6.65
N GLU A 205 9.23 9.79 -6.19
CA GLU A 205 8.79 8.85 -5.16
C GLU A 205 8.15 7.64 -5.82
N VAL A 206 8.68 6.46 -5.53
CA VAL A 206 8.39 5.19 -6.23
C VAL A 206 7.88 4.18 -5.21
N HIS A 207 6.71 3.61 -5.47
CA HIS A 207 6.05 2.61 -4.62
C HIS A 207 5.97 1.24 -5.34
N GLY A 208 7.11 0.63 -5.65
CA GLY A 208 7.15 -0.61 -6.41
C GLY A 208 6.49 -0.45 -7.78
N SER A 209 5.67 -1.41 -8.19
CA SER A 209 4.84 -1.30 -9.40
C SER A 209 3.59 -0.41 -9.22
N GLY A 210 3.35 0.11 -8.02
CA GLY A 210 2.22 0.98 -7.71
C GLY A 210 2.37 2.40 -8.25
N THR A 211 2.18 3.38 -7.37
CA THR A 211 2.23 4.81 -7.73
C THR A 211 3.66 5.31 -7.85
N ILE A 212 3.92 6.14 -8.86
CA ILE A 212 5.13 6.96 -8.98
C ILE A 212 4.71 8.42 -9.04
N THR A 213 5.28 9.25 -8.16
CA THR A 213 4.97 10.67 -8.04
C THR A 213 6.22 11.52 -8.26
N HIS A 214 6.12 12.52 -9.12
CA HIS A 214 7.22 13.44 -9.45
C HIS A 214 7.03 14.79 -8.77
N TYR A 215 8.13 15.33 -8.23
CA TYR A 215 8.16 16.65 -7.60
C TYR A 215 9.26 17.51 -8.23
N VAL A 216 9.01 18.80 -8.33
CA VAL A 216 9.99 19.82 -8.74
C VAL A 216 10.00 20.94 -7.71
N ASN A 217 11.18 21.18 -7.12
CA ASN A 217 11.36 22.18 -6.05
C ASN A 217 10.30 22.03 -4.92
N GLY A 218 10.02 20.76 -4.54
CA GLY A 218 9.08 20.42 -3.48
C GLY A 218 7.60 20.44 -3.85
N LYS A 219 7.24 20.76 -5.11
CA LYS A 219 5.86 20.74 -5.57
C LYS A 219 5.60 19.50 -6.42
N GLN A 220 4.53 18.77 -6.14
CA GLN A 220 4.06 17.65 -6.97
C GLN A 220 3.66 18.18 -8.35
N VAL A 221 4.17 17.54 -9.41
CA VAL A 221 3.98 17.97 -10.80
C VAL A 221 3.43 16.88 -11.71
N LEU A 222 3.54 15.60 -11.31
CA LEU A 222 3.03 14.46 -12.07
C LEU A 222 2.81 13.26 -11.14
N GLU A 223 1.84 12.41 -11.47
CA GLU A 223 1.58 11.15 -10.80
C GLU A 223 0.97 10.15 -11.79
N TYR A 224 1.39 8.89 -11.73
CA TYR A 224 0.90 7.77 -12.53
C TYR A 224 1.15 6.47 -11.76
N GLU A 225 0.65 5.36 -12.30
CA GLU A 225 0.65 4.07 -11.60
C GLU A 225 0.90 2.88 -12.53
N LEU A 226 1.11 1.70 -11.95
CA LEU A 226 1.18 0.41 -12.62
C LEU A 226 2.20 0.38 -13.75
N SER A 227 3.47 0.72 -13.41
CA SER A 227 4.59 0.58 -14.33
C SER A 227 4.76 -0.88 -14.76
N GLN A 228 4.80 -1.12 -16.08
CA GLN A 228 4.86 -2.44 -16.67
C GLN A 228 5.76 -2.45 -17.90
N PHE A 229 6.26 -3.62 -18.29
CA PHE A 229 6.88 -3.79 -19.59
C PHE A 229 5.88 -3.53 -20.70
N GLY A 230 6.31 -2.88 -21.80
CA GLY A 230 5.45 -2.56 -22.93
C GLY A 230 6.10 -1.54 -23.86
N GLY A 231 5.37 -1.06 -24.85
CA GLY A 231 5.82 0.00 -25.74
C GLY A 231 7.10 -0.30 -26.50
N GLY A 232 7.70 0.77 -27.03
CA GLY A 232 8.92 0.77 -27.83
C GLY A 232 9.98 1.75 -27.30
N ASN A 233 10.64 2.48 -28.21
CA ASN A 233 11.65 3.50 -27.91
C ASN A 233 12.88 2.99 -27.15
N VAL A 234 13.21 1.73 -27.36
CA VAL A 234 14.44 1.10 -26.90
C VAL A 234 14.95 0.18 -28.02
N ASP A 235 16.24 0.30 -28.34
CA ASP A 235 16.86 -0.46 -29.43
C ASP A 235 17.89 -1.45 -28.88
N ASN A 236 18.08 -2.55 -29.61
CA ASN A 236 19.11 -3.55 -29.37
C ASN A 236 19.04 -4.22 -27.98
N TYR A 237 17.85 -4.30 -27.37
CA TYR A 237 17.65 -5.00 -26.11
C TYR A 237 17.50 -6.52 -26.30
N ASP A 238 17.72 -7.29 -25.24
CA ASP A 238 17.43 -8.72 -25.23
C ASP A 238 15.92 -8.95 -25.09
N THR A 239 15.29 -9.47 -26.15
CA THR A 239 13.84 -9.66 -26.22
C THR A 239 13.26 -10.64 -25.20
N VAL A 240 14.09 -11.53 -24.64
CA VAL A 240 13.64 -12.46 -23.58
C VAL A 240 13.47 -11.77 -22.21
N THR A 241 14.03 -10.57 -22.05
CA THR A 241 13.95 -9.82 -20.78
C THR A 241 12.74 -8.91 -20.68
N LYS A 242 11.94 -8.77 -21.75
CA LYS A 242 10.80 -7.85 -21.80
C LYS A 242 9.50 -8.63 -22.06
N LEU A 243 8.71 -8.83 -21.00
CA LEU A 243 7.41 -9.49 -21.08
C LEU A 243 6.30 -8.44 -20.98
N ASP A 244 5.76 -8.00 -22.11
CA ASP A 244 4.76 -6.94 -22.18
C ASP A 244 3.55 -7.25 -21.29
N GLY A 245 3.12 -6.25 -20.50
CA GLY A 245 2.06 -6.35 -19.52
C GLY A 245 2.48 -6.86 -18.15
N GLN A 246 3.72 -7.35 -17.97
CA GLN A 246 4.23 -7.70 -16.65
C GLN A 246 4.59 -6.44 -15.88
N LEU A 247 4.08 -6.32 -14.62
CA LEU A 247 4.41 -5.23 -13.72
C LEU A 247 5.89 -5.26 -13.32
N ILE A 248 6.47 -4.07 -13.13
CA ILE A 248 7.87 -3.90 -12.74
C ILE A 248 7.92 -3.44 -11.29
N GLU A 249 8.30 -4.34 -10.38
CA GLU A 249 8.27 -4.12 -8.93
C GLU A 249 9.47 -3.31 -8.41
N GLY A 250 10.55 -3.22 -9.17
CA GLY A 250 11.77 -2.53 -8.75
C GLY A 250 12.89 -2.71 -9.76
N GLY A 251 14.04 -2.13 -9.46
CA GLY A 251 15.21 -2.24 -10.32
C GLY A 251 16.31 -1.25 -9.95
N PHE A 252 17.28 -1.13 -10.86
CA PHE A 252 18.39 -0.21 -10.71
C PHE A 252 18.00 1.22 -11.09
N ILE A 253 18.80 2.18 -10.58
CA ILE A 253 18.64 3.60 -10.87
C ILE A 253 19.85 4.05 -11.67
N SER A 254 19.64 4.88 -12.70
CA SER A 254 20.75 5.50 -13.41
C SER A 254 20.47 6.95 -13.78
N LEU A 255 21.57 7.71 -13.96
CA LEU A 255 21.59 9.07 -14.48
C LEU A 255 21.98 9.02 -15.95
N GLN A 256 21.25 9.75 -16.78
CA GLN A 256 21.40 9.69 -18.24
C GLN A 256 22.38 10.72 -18.77
N SER A 257 23.13 10.37 -19.83
CA SER A 257 23.86 11.26 -20.72
C SER A 257 23.26 11.23 -22.13
N GLU A 258 22.81 12.40 -22.64
CA GLU A 258 22.00 12.50 -23.86
C GLU A 258 22.41 13.66 -24.77
N SER A 259 23.71 13.86 -24.94
CA SER A 259 24.36 14.84 -25.80
C SER A 259 24.48 16.28 -25.27
N HIS A 260 23.73 16.71 -24.25
CA HIS A 260 23.90 18.03 -23.66
C HIS A 260 24.59 17.94 -22.28
N PRO A 261 25.62 18.76 -21.99
CA PRO A 261 26.29 18.75 -20.70
C PRO A 261 25.37 19.12 -19.55
N ILE A 262 25.48 18.38 -18.46
CA ILE A 262 24.69 18.57 -17.24
C ILE A 262 25.58 18.38 -16.02
N ASP A 263 25.31 19.17 -14.97
CA ASP A 263 25.93 19.03 -13.65
C ASP A 263 24.90 18.52 -12.65
N PHE A 264 25.34 17.61 -11.76
CA PHE A 264 24.63 17.24 -10.55
C PHE A 264 25.45 17.63 -9.33
N ARG A 265 24.88 18.42 -8.43
CA ARG A 265 25.56 18.75 -7.16
C ARG A 265 25.10 17.85 -6.02
N LYS A 266 23.95 17.16 -6.18
CA LYS A 266 23.38 16.27 -5.20
C LYS A 266 22.63 15.14 -5.90
N VAL A 267 22.86 13.92 -5.43
CA VAL A 267 22.07 12.73 -5.73
C VAL A 267 21.91 11.96 -4.43
N GLU A 268 20.69 11.88 -3.94
CA GLU A 268 20.39 11.26 -2.65
C GLU A 268 19.10 10.43 -2.75
N LEU A 269 18.99 9.38 -1.94
CA LEU A 269 17.87 8.47 -1.93
C LEU A 269 17.38 8.23 -0.51
N LEU A 270 16.08 8.35 -0.30
CA LEU A 270 15.39 7.91 0.91
C LEU A 270 14.75 6.55 0.63
N ASN A 271 15.23 5.52 1.32
CA ASN A 271 14.60 4.20 1.24
C ASN A 271 13.28 4.23 2.03
N LEU A 272 12.17 3.86 1.38
CA LEU A 272 10.84 3.82 1.97
C LEU A 272 10.43 2.40 2.40
N GLU A 273 11.32 1.44 2.24
CA GLU A 273 11.16 0.06 2.72
C GLU A 273 12.02 -0.18 3.95
N GLY A 274 11.42 -0.69 5.02
CA GLY A 274 12.14 -0.96 6.26
C GLY A 274 11.21 -1.43 7.38
N CYS A 275 11.73 -1.44 8.60
CA CYS A 275 10.97 -1.90 9.76
C CYS A 275 9.87 -0.92 10.15
N MET A 276 8.60 -1.34 10.01
CA MET A 276 7.43 -0.56 10.44
C MET A 276 6.93 -0.95 11.84
N ASP A 277 7.66 -1.79 12.57
CA ASP A 277 7.34 -2.11 13.95
C ASP A 277 7.82 -0.98 14.88
N LYS A 278 6.87 -0.31 15.53
CA LYS A 278 7.16 0.82 16.45
C LYS A 278 8.00 0.44 17.65
N ALA A 279 8.08 -0.84 18.00
CA ALA A 279 8.92 -1.34 19.08
C ALA A 279 10.38 -1.57 18.65
N ALA A 280 10.66 -1.57 17.36
CA ALA A 280 12.01 -1.72 16.83
C ALA A 280 12.82 -0.43 16.97
N SER A 281 14.11 -0.55 17.27
CA SER A 281 15.02 0.59 17.42
C SER A 281 15.29 1.33 16.11
N ASN A 282 15.04 0.68 14.99
CA ASN A 282 15.16 1.22 13.63
C ASN A 282 13.82 1.46 12.94
N TYR A 283 12.72 1.56 13.71
CA TYR A 283 11.44 2.04 13.19
C TYR A 283 11.57 3.45 12.63
N LYS A 284 10.95 3.66 11.46
CA LYS A 284 10.79 5.00 10.88
C LYS A 284 9.35 5.22 10.46
N SER A 285 8.81 6.38 10.75
CA SER A 285 7.41 6.72 10.47
C SER A 285 7.12 6.90 8.98
N TYR A 286 8.15 7.14 8.16
CA TYR A 286 8.06 7.34 6.72
C TYR A 286 8.14 6.04 5.91
N TYR A 287 8.47 4.90 6.50
CA TYR A 287 8.41 3.63 5.80
C TYR A 287 6.97 3.32 5.38
N ILE A 288 6.79 2.93 4.12
CA ILE A 288 5.50 2.58 3.51
C ILE A 288 5.43 1.10 3.12
N LYS A 289 6.59 0.43 3.07
CA LYS A 289 6.72 -1.00 2.84
C LYS A 289 7.43 -1.64 4.03
N HIS A 290 6.77 -2.60 4.66
CA HIS A 290 7.33 -3.30 5.81
C HIS A 290 8.34 -4.37 5.38
N ALA A 291 9.59 -4.23 5.82
CA ALA A 291 10.64 -5.24 5.74
C ALA A 291 10.87 -5.83 7.15
N ALA A 292 10.11 -6.87 7.50
CA ALA A 292 10.14 -7.46 8.83
C ALA A 292 11.54 -8.01 9.21
N ALA A 293 12.30 -8.50 8.23
CA ALA A 293 13.65 -9.03 8.41
C ALA A 293 14.65 -7.96 8.86
N ASP A 294 14.38 -6.68 8.57
CA ASP A 294 15.28 -5.57 8.89
C ASP A 294 15.04 -5.00 10.29
N CYS A 295 13.99 -5.45 11.01
CA CYS A 295 13.67 -4.94 12.33
C CYS A 295 14.78 -5.25 13.35
N LYS A 296 15.29 -4.20 14.03
CA LYS A 296 16.29 -4.31 15.09
C LYS A 296 15.63 -3.98 16.42
N PHE A 297 15.78 -4.88 17.39
CA PHE A 297 15.24 -4.70 18.73
C PHE A 297 16.40 -4.59 19.75
N ALA A 298 16.20 -3.84 20.85
CA ALA A 298 17.21 -3.71 21.91
C ALA A 298 17.51 -5.09 22.54
N GLU A 299 18.76 -5.32 22.96
CA GLU A 299 19.15 -6.52 23.71
C GLU A 299 18.29 -6.64 24.97
N GLY A 300 17.61 -7.78 25.11
CA GLY A 300 16.65 -8.06 26.20
C GLY A 300 15.21 -8.16 25.76
N VAL A 301 14.83 -7.55 24.63
CA VAL A 301 13.60 -7.91 23.91
C VAL A 301 13.95 -9.14 23.07
N LYS A 302 13.74 -10.33 23.63
CA LYS A 302 13.78 -11.58 22.85
C LYS A 302 12.57 -11.59 21.92
N THR A 303 12.63 -10.82 20.84
CA THR A 303 11.91 -11.18 19.63
C THR A 303 12.69 -12.35 19.04
N ALA A 304 12.24 -13.55 19.30
CA ALA A 304 12.59 -14.66 18.43
C ALA A 304 12.44 -14.15 17.00
N MET A 305 13.45 -14.39 16.14
CA MET A 305 13.32 -14.06 14.70
C MET A 305 12.00 -14.66 14.25
N ARG A 306 10.98 -13.80 13.99
CA ARG A 306 9.66 -14.24 13.56
C ARG A 306 9.84 -14.91 12.20
N ARG A 307 9.52 -16.18 12.10
CA ARG A 307 9.43 -16.82 10.79
C ARG A 307 8.24 -16.20 10.03
N PRO A 308 8.33 -16.06 8.72
CA PRO A 308 7.16 -15.67 7.95
C PRO A 308 5.93 -16.49 8.37
N GLY A 309 4.82 -15.81 8.69
CA GLY A 309 3.60 -16.45 9.18
C GLY A 309 3.57 -16.79 10.68
N GLU A 310 4.65 -16.59 11.43
CA GLU A 310 4.64 -16.68 12.90
C GLU A 310 4.23 -15.35 13.52
N TYR A 311 3.20 -15.38 14.35
CA TYR A 311 2.68 -14.21 15.04
C TYR A 311 2.68 -14.43 16.56
N THR A 312 3.21 -13.45 17.30
CA THR A 312 3.24 -13.46 18.77
C THR A 312 2.10 -12.61 19.31
N PHE A 313 1.35 -13.13 20.28
CA PHE A 313 0.22 -12.43 20.86
C PHE A 313 0.65 -11.11 21.51
N MET A 314 -0.11 -10.07 21.21
CA MET A 314 -0.03 -8.79 21.90
C MET A 314 -0.60 -8.91 23.33
N PRO A 315 -0.18 -8.08 24.29
CA PRO A 315 -0.73 -8.11 25.65
C PRO A 315 -2.27 -8.04 25.70
N GLY A 316 -2.91 -7.35 24.73
CA GLY A 316 -4.37 -7.25 24.63
C GLY A 316 -5.08 -8.58 24.35
N SER A 317 -4.39 -9.58 23.81
CA SER A 317 -4.92 -10.94 23.54
C SER A 317 -4.64 -11.96 24.65
N LEU A 318 -3.94 -11.54 25.71
CA LEU A 318 -3.53 -12.40 26.81
C LEU A 318 -4.22 -12.00 28.11
N PRO A 319 -4.42 -12.93 29.08
CA PRO A 319 -4.91 -12.59 30.42
C PRO A 319 -4.05 -11.49 31.07
N GLN A 320 -4.69 -10.47 31.65
CA GLN A 320 -4.00 -9.37 32.32
C GLN A 320 -4.41 -9.29 33.78
N GLU A 321 -3.45 -9.01 34.66
CA GLU A 321 -3.70 -8.80 36.07
C GLU A 321 -4.60 -7.56 36.29
N GLY A 322 -5.52 -7.65 37.23
CA GLY A 322 -6.44 -6.54 37.54
C GLY A 322 -7.60 -6.34 36.57
N VAL A 323 -7.65 -7.08 35.47
CA VAL A 323 -8.78 -7.02 34.52
C VAL A 323 -9.95 -7.86 35.06
N PRO A 324 -11.16 -7.28 35.25
CA PRO A 324 -12.31 -8.03 35.73
C PRO A 324 -12.75 -9.07 34.72
N LYS A 325 -12.85 -10.34 35.16
CA LYS A 325 -13.22 -11.45 34.29
C LYS A 325 -14.73 -11.52 34.07
N GLY A 326 -15.10 -11.63 32.78
CA GLY A 326 -16.46 -11.95 32.37
C GLY A 326 -16.81 -13.44 32.57
N ALA A 327 -18.01 -13.82 32.23
CA ALA A 327 -18.48 -15.19 32.25
C ALA A 327 -18.72 -15.70 30.82
N LEU A 328 -18.14 -16.84 30.48
CA LEU A 328 -18.46 -17.58 29.26
C LEU A 328 -19.43 -18.70 29.61
N GLU A 329 -20.67 -18.59 29.14
CA GLU A 329 -21.76 -19.54 29.37
C GLU A 329 -21.92 -20.44 28.13
N GLY A 330 -22.11 -21.75 28.35
CA GLY A 330 -22.27 -22.75 27.29
C GLY A 330 -21.18 -23.82 27.32
N PRO A 331 -21.07 -24.67 26.27
CA PRO A 331 -21.92 -24.64 25.07
C PRO A 331 -23.38 -25.01 25.33
N PHE A 332 -24.27 -24.35 24.61
CA PHE A 332 -25.69 -24.71 24.53
C PHE A 332 -25.97 -25.26 23.14
N GLU A 333 -26.84 -26.27 23.02
CA GLU A 333 -27.31 -26.75 21.72
C GLU A 333 -28.53 -25.95 21.26
N PHE A 334 -28.61 -25.72 19.94
CA PHE A 334 -29.72 -25.04 19.30
C PHE A 334 -30.10 -25.72 17.98
N HIS A 335 -31.38 -26.02 17.83
CA HIS A 335 -31.97 -26.58 16.60
C HIS A 335 -32.67 -25.47 15.82
N SER A 336 -32.21 -25.22 14.60
CA SER A 336 -32.80 -24.17 13.76
C SER A 336 -34.05 -24.66 13.04
N LYS A 337 -35.08 -23.82 12.98
CA LYS A 337 -36.26 -23.99 12.14
C LYS A 337 -36.08 -23.36 10.77
N ILE A 338 -35.28 -22.30 10.69
CA ILE A 338 -34.98 -21.56 9.44
C ILE A 338 -34.02 -22.38 8.57
N ILE A 339 -33.08 -23.09 9.21
CA ILE A 339 -32.17 -24.03 8.53
C ILE A 339 -32.51 -25.43 9.08
N PRO A 340 -33.56 -26.06 8.56
CA PRO A 340 -34.15 -27.24 9.17
C PRO A 340 -33.19 -28.45 9.14
N GLY A 341 -33.29 -29.27 10.19
CA GLY A 341 -32.43 -30.46 10.36
C GLY A 341 -31.02 -30.15 10.88
N THR A 342 -30.69 -28.88 11.12
CA THR A 342 -29.38 -28.51 11.67
C THR A 342 -29.42 -28.29 13.17
N VAL A 343 -28.41 -28.81 13.84
CA VAL A 343 -28.07 -28.49 15.24
C VAL A 343 -26.73 -27.76 15.27
N ARG A 344 -26.56 -26.85 16.22
CA ARG A 344 -25.32 -26.10 16.43
C ARG A 344 -25.08 -25.85 17.91
N GLN A 345 -23.84 -25.55 18.27
CA GLN A 345 -23.49 -25.08 19.59
C GLN A 345 -23.31 -23.58 19.62
N TYR A 346 -23.63 -22.94 20.74
CA TYR A 346 -23.32 -21.53 20.95
C TYR A 346 -22.90 -21.25 22.40
N TRP A 347 -22.11 -20.20 22.56
CA TRP A 347 -21.68 -19.66 23.85
C TRP A 347 -22.08 -18.20 23.95
N ILE A 348 -22.29 -17.76 25.18
CA ILE A 348 -22.58 -16.36 25.50
C ILE A 348 -21.47 -15.85 26.42
N TYR A 349 -20.69 -14.89 25.98
CA TYR A 349 -19.77 -14.15 26.83
C TYR A 349 -20.44 -12.93 27.41
N VAL A 350 -20.47 -12.84 28.74
CA VAL A 350 -21.06 -11.72 29.48
C VAL A 350 -19.94 -10.99 30.22
N PRO A 351 -19.60 -9.76 29.83
CA PRO A 351 -18.52 -9.03 30.49
C PRO A 351 -18.89 -8.69 31.94
N ALA A 352 -17.87 -8.62 32.81
CA ALA A 352 -18.06 -8.29 34.23
C ALA A 352 -18.77 -6.94 34.46
N GLN A 353 -18.65 -6.04 33.53
CA GLN A 353 -19.27 -4.70 33.55
C GLN A 353 -20.77 -4.72 33.23
N TYR A 354 -21.32 -5.84 32.75
CA TYR A 354 -22.77 -5.94 32.48
C TYR A 354 -23.56 -6.13 33.76
N ASN A 355 -24.42 -5.15 34.10
CA ASN A 355 -25.21 -5.19 35.32
C ASN A 355 -26.48 -6.03 35.15
N ARG A 356 -26.46 -7.28 35.61
CA ARG A 356 -27.62 -8.18 35.52
C ARG A 356 -28.83 -7.75 36.35
N LYS A 357 -28.63 -6.93 37.41
CA LYS A 357 -29.72 -6.46 38.28
C LYS A 357 -30.44 -5.23 37.72
N LYS A 358 -29.74 -4.42 36.95
CA LYS A 358 -30.29 -3.24 36.27
C LYS A 358 -29.76 -3.23 34.80
N PRO A 359 -30.27 -4.15 33.97
CA PRO A 359 -29.70 -4.36 32.64
C PRO A 359 -29.96 -3.14 31.74
N GLN A 360 -28.88 -2.54 31.25
CA GLN A 360 -28.90 -1.66 30.09
C GLN A 360 -28.74 -2.48 28.83
N ALA A 361 -29.25 -1.98 27.72
CA ALA A 361 -29.06 -2.66 26.44
C ALA A 361 -27.54 -2.73 26.09
N ALA A 362 -27.00 -3.93 26.06
CA ALA A 362 -25.59 -4.17 25.71
C ALA A 362 -25.40 -4.16 24.20
N ASN A 363 -24.22 -3.74 23.75
CA ASN A 363 -23.81 -3.96 22.39
C ASN A 363 -23.66 -5.47 22.12
N VAL A 364 -23.61 -5.88 20.86
CA VAL A 364 -23.57 -7.28 20.46
C VAL A 364 -22.39 -7.53 19.53
N LEU A 365 -21.61 -8.57 19.80
CA LEU A 365 -20.67 -9.16 18.86
C LEU A 365 -21.06 -10.61 18.61
N VAL A 366 -21.50 -10.93 17.39
CA VAL A 366 -21.65 -12.32 16.94
C VAL A 366 -20.35 -12.75 16.28
N PHE A 367 -19.80 -13.92 16.65
CA PHE A 367 -18.58 -14.41 16.03
C PHE A 367 -18.73 -15.88 15.59
N GLN A 368 -18.37 -16.13 14.36
CA GLN A 368 -18.52 -17.43 13.70
C GLN A 368 -17.44 -18.42 14.19
N ASP A 369 -17.68 -19.72 13.97
CA ASP A 369 -16.80 -20.81 14.44
C ASP A 369 -16.51 -20.69 15.94
N GLY A 370 -17.59 -20.63 16.74
CA GLY A 370 -17.57 -20.34 18.18
C GLY A 370 -16.61 -21.20 18.98
N GLN A 371 -16.47 -22.48 18.64
CA GLN A 371 -15.54 -23.43 19.29
C GLN A 371 -14.06 -23.00 19.13
N ARG A 372 -13.73 -22.33 18.00
CA ARG A 372 -12.37 -21.79 17.76
C ARG A 372 -12.22 -20.41 18.40
N ALA A 373 -13.25 -19.58 18.28
CA ALA A 373 -13.25 -18.21 18.79
C ALA A 373 -13.13 -18.15 20.32
N THR A 374 -13.77 -19.08 21.05
CA THR A 374 -13.80 -19.12 22.53
C THR A 374 -12.64 -19.89 23.16
N ASN A 375 -11.85 -20.62 22.38
CA ASN A 375 -10.74 -21.43 22.93
C ASN A 375 -9.67 -20.52 23.57
N PRO A 376 -9.42 -20.61 24.88
CA PRO A 376 -8.44 -19.78 25.57
C PRO A 376 -6.99 -20.10 25.19
N GLU A 377 -6.73 -21.30 24.69
CA GLU A 377 -5.42 -21.72 24.19
C GLU A 377 -5.29 -21.57 22.67
N GLY A 378 -6.39 -21.18 21.99
CA GLY A 378 -6.43 -21.01 20.55
C GLY A 378 -5.77 -19.70 20.08
N SER A 379 -5.81 -19.47 18.78
CA SER A 379 -5.22 -18.29 18.16
C SER A 379 -6.11 -17.03 18.26
N LEU A 380 -7.45 -17.18 18.31
CA LEU A 380 -8.37 -16.04 18.32
C LEU A 380 -8.61 -15.43 19.70
N ARG A 381 -8.93 -16.27 20.70
CA ARG A 381 -9.16 -15.84 22.11
C ARG A 381 -10.12 -14.64 22.23
N VAL A 382 -11.20 -14.64 21.46
CA VAL A 382 -12.08 -13.48 21.33
C VAL A 382 -12.64 -12.99 22.68
N PRO A 383 -13.14 -13.86 23.59
CA PRO A 383 -13.58 -13.43 24.92
C PRO A 383 -12.50 -12.70 25.71
N GLN A 384 -11.25 -13.17 25.65
CA GLN A 384 -10.12 -12.57 26.35
C GLN A 384 -9.77 -11.17 25.78
N ALA A 385 -9.77 -11.03 24.46
CA ALA A 385 -9.55 -9.73 23.82
C ALA A 385 -10.68 -8.73 24.14
N MET A 386 -11.94 -9.19 24.14
CA MET A 386 -13.10 -8.38 24.55
C MET A 386 -12.97 -7.92 26.00
N GLU A 387 -12.60 -8.82 26.91
CA GLU A 387 -12.44 -8.55 28.35
C GLU A 387 -11.43 -7.41 28.58
N ASN A 388 -10.27 -7.52 27.96
CA ASN A 388 -9.23 -6.50 28.04
C ASN A 388 -9.65 -5.17 27.42
N ALA A 389 -10.28 -5.20 26.23
CA ALA A 389 -10.72 -3.99 25.52
C ALA A 389 -11.82 -3.25 26.29
N ILE A 390 -12.79 -3.96 26.88
CA ILE A 390 -13.87 -3.37 27.68
C ILE A 390 -13.31 -2.77 28.98
N ALA A 391 -12.41 -3.46 29.66
CA ALA A 391 -11.78 -2.98 30.89
C ALA A 391 -10.97 -1.71 30.67
N LYS A 392 -10.36 -1.54 29.50
CA LYS A 392 -9.59 -0.35 29.12
C LYS A 392 -10.46 0.78 28.53
N GLY A 393 -11.78 0.58 28.40
CA GLY A 393 -12.66 1.55 27.75
C GLY A 393 -12.45 1.68 26.23
N GLN A 394 -11.71 0.75 25.60
CA GLN A 394 -11.46 0.70 24.16
C GLN A 394 -12.62 0.05 23.39
N MET A 395 -13.50 -0.62 24.10
CA MET A 395 -14.70 -1.26 23.59
C MET A 395 -15.85 -1.04 24.58
N PRO A 396 -17.07 -0.72 24.13
CA PRO A 396 -18.22 -0.59 25.02
C PRO A 396 -18.60 -1.94 25.64
N VAL A 397 -19.48 -1.92 26.68
CA VAL A 397 -20.03 -3.14 27.28
C VAL A 397 -20.78 -3.93 26.20
N THR A 398 -20.20 -5.06 25.77
CA THR A 398 -20.66 -5.85 24.64
C THR A 398 -20.84 -7.30 25.06
N ILE A 399 -21.99 -7.91 24.77
CA ILE A 399 -22.23 -9.34 24.92
C ILE A 399 -21.72 -10.04 23.66
N GLY A 400 -20.86 -11.05 23.84
CA GLY A 400 -20.36 -11.92 22.77
C GLY A 400 -21.27 -13.13 22.59
N ILE A 401 -21.62 -13.44 21.34
CA ILE A 401 -22.41 -14.62 20.95
C ILE A 401 -21.55 -15.41 19.96
N PHE A 402 -21.08 -16.57 20.39
CA PHE A 402 -20.15 -17.41 19.62
C PHE A 402 -20.90 -18.62 19.10
N ILE A 403 -20.95 -18.83 17.80
CA ILE A 403 -21.83 -19.81 17.17
C ILE A 403 -21.05 -20.74 16.27
N THR A 404 -21.25 -22.05 16.41
CA THR A 404 -20.72 -23.02 15.44
C THR A 404 -21.59 -23.03 14.18
N PRO A 405 -21.05 -23.40 13.02
CA PRO A 405 -21.88 -23.76 11.88
C PRO A 405 -22.79 -24.94 12.22
N GLY A 406 -23.88 -25.09 11.47
CA GLY A 406 -24.81 -26.18 11.64
C GLY A 406 -24.23 -27.54 11.27
N ASN A 407 -24.74 -28.58 11.90
CA ASN A 407 -24.52 -29.96 11.52
C ASN A 407 -25.87 -30.66 11.31
N LEU A 408 -26.00 -31.41 10.24
CA LEU A 408 -27.22 -32.20 9.93
C LEU A 408 -27.22 -33.49 10.79
N SER A 409 -27.71 -33.38 12.02
CA SER A 409 -27.83 -34.46 13.00
C SER A 409 -28.77 -34.07 14.15
N GLU A 410 -29.16 -35.02 14.96
CA GLU A 410 -29.99 -34.78 16.15
C GLU A 410 -29.24 -34.09 17.29
N SER A 411 -27.91 -34.35 17.42
CA SER A 411 -27.04 -33.70 18.41
C SER A 411 -25.76 -33.21 17.75
N TYR A 412 -25.11 -32.17 18.34
CA TYR A 412 -23.88 -31.64 17.78
C TYR A 412 -22.73 -32.62 17.90
N PRO A 413 -21.92 -32.84 16.83
CA PRO A 413 -20.86 -33.86 16.84
C PRO A 413 -19.74 -33.49 17.79
N THR A 414 -19.17 -34.49 18.43
CA THR A 414 -17.96 -34.35 19.28
C THR A 414 -16.67 -34.50 18.48
N ASP A 415 -16.73 -35.20 17.35
CA ASP A 415 -15.61 -35.35 16.41
C ASP A 415 -15.61 -34.23 15.40
N LEU A 416 -14.92 -33.14 15.72
CA LEU A 416 -14.81 -31.95 14.86
C LEU A 416 -13.58 -32.05 13.96
N GLY A 417 -13.75 -31.70 12.68
CA GLY A 417 -12.67 -31.75 11.71
C GLY A 417 -13.17 -31.48 10.28
N MET A 418 -12.55 -32.10 9.28
CA MET A 418 -12.89 -31.87 7.86
C MET A 418 -14.32 -32.26 7.48
N LYS A 419 -14.93 -33.21 8.21
CA LYS A 419 -16.29 -33.72 7.90
C LYS A 419 -17.37 -33.12 8.80
N ASN A 420 -17.03 -32.60 9.94
CA ASN A 420 -17.99 -32.05 10.91
C ASN A 420 -17.51 -30.70 11.45
N PRO A 421 -18.37 -29.71 11.55
CA PRO A 421 -19.80 -29.71 11.15
C PRO A 421 -19.99 -29.80 9.64
N ASN A 422 -20.96 -30.60 9.21
CA ASN A 422 -21.17 -30.96 7.81
C ASN A 422 -22.06 -30.00 7.00
N HIS A 423 -22.51 -28.89 7.61
CA HIS A 423 -23.37 -27.90 6.94
C HIS A 423 -22.73 -26.49 6.90
N ARG A 424 -21.40 -26.43 7.15
CA ARG A 424 -20.68 -25.14 7.22
C ARG A 424 -20.63 -24.41 5.89
N LYS A 425 -20.37 -25.12 4.78
CA LYS A 425 -20.29 -24.54 3.45
C LYS A 425 -21.63 -23.95 3.02
N GLU A 426 -22.70 -24.69 3.19
CA GLU A 426 -24.06 -24.33 2.79
C GLU A 426 -24.58 -23.11 3.56
N GLU A 427 -24.13 -22.90 4.79
CA GLU A 427 -24.51 -21.74 5.59
C GLU A 427 -23.59 -20.54 5.39
N TYR A 428 -22.28 -20.76 5.36
CA TYR A 428 -21.31 -19.68 5.44
C TYR A 428 -20.92 -19.13 4.07
N ASP A 429 -20.84 -19.98 3.05
CA ASP A 429 -20.41 -19.56 1.71
C ASP A 429 -21.59 -19.22 0.79
N ALA A 430 -22.83 -19.34 1.26
CA ALA A 430 -24.02 -18.93 0.53
C ALA A 430 -24.21 -17.41 0.58
N LEU A 431 -24.50 -16.78 -0.57
CA LEU A 431 -24.69 -15.33 -0.65
C LEU A 431 -26.15 -14.88 -0.41
N ASN A 432 -27.02 -15.79 0.07
CA ASN A 432 -28.42 -15.51 0.38
C ASN A 432 -28.61 -15.01 1.83
N ASP A 433 -29.86 -14.76 2.22
CA ASP A 433 -30.22 -14.21 3.52
C ASP A 433 -30.56 -15.27 4.60
N ALA A 434 -30.49 -16.57 4.28
CA ALA A 434 -30.95 -17.62 5.18
C ALA A 434 -30.21 -17.60 6.54
N TYR A 435 -28.87 -17.45 6.50
CA TYR A 435 -28.09 -17.36 7.72
C TYR A 435 -28.33 -16.07 8.50
N ALA A 436 -28.55 -14.96 7.80
CA ALA A 436 -28.94 -13.69 8.43
C ALA A 436 -30.28 -13.81 9.15
N ARG A 437 -31.26 -14.45 8.52
CA ARG A 437 -32.58 -14.72 9.14
C ARG A 437 -32.46 -15.63 10.35
N PHE A 438 -31.69 -16.70 10.27
CA PHE A 438 -31.39 -17.55 11.43
C PHE A 438 -30.86 -16.72 12.62
N LEU A 439 -29.89 -15.87 12.40
CA LEU A 439 -29.34 -15.01 13.47
C LEU A 439 -30.40 -14.07 14.06
N ILE A 440 -31.18 -13.42 13.20
CA ILE A 440 -32.12 -12.34 13.57
C ILE A 440 -33.40 -12.90 14.17
N GLU A 441 -33.96 -13.95 13.59
CA GLU A 441 -35.28 -14.47 13.94
C GLU A 441 -35.21 -15.58 15.01
N GLU A 442 -34.05 -16.23 15.20
CA GLU A 442 -33.91 -17.33 16.15
C GLU A 442 -32.83 -17.05 17.22
N MET A 443 -31.56 -16.78 16.81
CA MET A 443 -30.45 -16.74 17.77
C MET A 443 -30.46 -15.48 18.65
N LEU A 444 -30.63 -14.29 18.08
CA LEU A 444 -30.72 -13.06 18.89
C LEU A 444 -31.91 -13.09 19.84
N PRO A 445 -33.15 -13.52 19.44
CA PRO A 445 -34.24 -13.73 20.36
C PRO A 445 -33.95 -14.75 21.46
N GLU A 446 -33.24 -15.84 21.17
CA GLU A 446 -32.85 -16.85 22.16
C GLU A 446 -31.97 -16.24 23.26
N VAL A 447 -30.95 -15.49 22.90
CA VAL A 447 -30.04 -14.82 23.84
C VAL A 447 -30.80 -13.68 24.58
N SER A 448 -31.73 -13.02 23.91
CA SER A 448 -32.54 -11.95 24.50
C SER A 448 -33.50 -12.41 25.61
N LYS A 449 -33.77 -13.71 25.75
CA LYS A 449 -34.48 -14.26 26.88
C LYS A 449 -33.75 -14.06 28.22
N LYS A 450 -32.39 -14.00 28.17
CA LYS A 450 -31.54 -13.85 29.35
C LYS A 450 -30.89 -12.47 29.46
N TYR A 451 -30.66 -11.78 28.37
CA TYR A 451 -29.84 -10.56 28.30
C TYR A 451 -30.53 -9.47 27.48
N ARG A 452 -30.46 -8.24 27.97
CA ARG A 452 -30.96 -7.10 27.19
C ARG A 452 -29.94 -6.68 26.14
N LEU A 453 -30.23 -7.02 24.89
CA LEU A 453 -29.41 -6.64 23.73
C LEU A 453 -29.91 -5.34 23.12
N THR A 454 -29.01 -4.57 22.48
CA THR A 454 -29.38 -3.37 21.71
C THR A 454 -30.10 -3.75 20.42
N ASP A 455 -31.02 -2.89 19.95
CA ASP A 455 -31.64 -2.99 18.63
C ASP A 455 -30.98 -2.07 17.59
N ASP A 456 -30.02 -1.27 18.01
CA ASP A 456 -29.29 -0.34 17.16
C ASP A 456 -28.28 -1.09 16.28
N PRO A 457 -28.41 -1.07 14.94
CA PRO A 457 -27.49 -1.76 14.05
C PRO A 457 -26.04 -1.22 14.12
N GLU A 458 -25.85 0.05 14.51
CA GLU A 458 -24.52 0.63 14.76
C GLU A 458 -23.83 0.07 16.00
N LYS A 459 -24.56 -0.64 16.83
CA LYS A 459 -24.08 -1.26 18.06
C LYS A 459 -24.06 -2.80 17.98
N ARG A 460 -24.17 -3.33 16.76
CA ARG A 460 -24.07 -4.76 16.48
C ARG A 460 -22.96 -5.03 15.50
N ALA A 461 -22.01 -5.85 15.93
CA ALA A 461 -20.90 -6.33 15.12
C ALA A 461 -21.03 -7.83 14.86
N ILE A 462 -20.51 -8.28 13.74
CA ILE A 462 -20.41 -9.68 13.38
C ILE A 462 -19.03 -9.96 12.81
N GLY A 463 -18.43 -11.11 13.14
CA GLY A 463 -17.08 -11.44 12.69
C GLY A 463 -16.84 -12.91 12.48
N GLY A 464 -15.74 -13.23 11.84
CA GLY A 464 -15.29 -14.59 11.61
C GLY A 464 -14.02 -14.67 10.79
N THR A 465 -13.59 -15.89 10.52
CA THR A 465 -12.41 -16.22 9.72
C THR A 465 -12.78 -17.13 8.56
N SER A 466 -12.11 -16.96 7.41
CA SER A 466 -12.33 -17.78 6.22
C SER A 466 -13.80 -17.74 5.76
N SER A 467 -14.47 -18.89 5.62
CA SER A 467 -15.92 -18.92 5.33
C SER A 467 -16.74 -18.22 6.42
N GLY A 468 -16.30 -18.19 7.68
CA GLY A 468 -16.96 -17.41 8.74
C GLY A 468 -16.89 -15.90 8.51
N ALA A 469 -15.84 -15.41 7.85
CA ALA A 469 -15.70 -14.00 7.49
C ALA A 469 -16.64 -13.59 6.35
N ILE A 470 -16.76 -14.39 5.30
CA ILE A 470 -17.74 -14.11 4.23
C ILE A 470 -19.18 -14.23 4.76
N ALA A 471 -19.47 -15.21 5.66
CA ALA A 471 -20.77 -15.29 6.31
C ALA A 471 -21.10 -14.00 7.10
N ALA A 472 -20.15 -13.49 7.87
CA ALA A 472 -20.29 -12.24 8.60
C ALA A 472 -20.58 -11.05 7.67
N PHE A 473 -19.83 -10.94 6.57
CA PHE A 473 -20.07 -9.90 5.57
C PHE A 473 -21.42 -10.08 4.88
N THR A 474 -21.80 -11.31 4.51
CA THR A 474 -23.09 -11.62 3.88
C THR A 474 -24.25 -11.19 4.77
N VAL A 475 -24.19 -11.43 6.07
CA VAL A 475 -25.21 -10.98 7.02
C VAL A 475 -25.37 -9.46 7.01
N ALA A 476 -24.26 -8.71 7.12
CA ALA A 476 -24.30 -7.26 7.07
C ALA A 476 -24.73 -6.72 5.70
N TRP A 477 -24.33 -7.38 4.62
CA TRP A 477 -24.72 -7.04 3.25
C TRP A 477 -26.23 -7.22 3.02
N GLN A 478 -26.79 -8.34 3.47
CA GLN A 478 -28.21 -8.65 3.32
C GLN A 478 -29.11 -7.84 4.30
N ARG A 479 -28.60 -7.64 5.52
CA ARG A 479 -29.38 -7.01 6.61
C ARG A 479 -28.60 -5.88 7.32
N PRO A 480 -28.26 -4.78 6.60
CA PRO A 480 -27.60 -3.61 7.18
C PRO A 480 -28.49 -2.85 8.17
N ASP A 481 -29.77 -3.18 8.23
CA ASP A 481 -30.73 -2.74 9.24
C ASP A 481 -30.57 -3.46 10.60
N TYR A 482 -29.75 -4.53 10.65
CA TYR A 482 -29.44 -5.27 11.87
C TYR A 482 -27.97 -5.27 12.25
N PHE A 483 -27.05 -5.37 11.27
CA PHE A 483 -25.61 -5.41 11.48
C PHE A 483 -24.91 -4.46 10.53
N ARG A 484 -24.06 -3.59 11.09
CA ARG A 484 -23.27 -2.63 10.29
C ARG A 484 -21.76 -2.73 10.50
N ARG A 485 -21.30 -3.50 11.48
CA ARG A 485 -19.89 -3.64 11.83
C ARG A 485 -19.42 -5.05 11.55
N VAL A 486 -18.37 -5.18 10.73
CA VAL A 486 -17.89 -6.49 10.24
C VAL A 486 -16.41 -6.67 10.55
N ILE A 487 -16.05 -7.81 11.12
CA ILE A 487 -14.68 -8.27 11.30
C ILE A 487 -14.45 -9.43 10.31
N SER A 488 -13.65 -9.21 9.28
CA SER A 488 -13.37 -10.17 8.23
C SER A 488 -11.89 -10.53 8.22
N MET A 489 -11.56 -11.72 8.69
CA MET A 489 -10.19 -12.23 8.72
C MET A 489 -10.03 -13.35 7.70
N ILE A 490 -8.98 -13.30 6.85
CA ILE A 490 -8.71 -14.30 5.80
C ILE A 490 -9.97 -14.71 5.03
N GLY A 491 -10.77 -13.70 4.62
CA GLY A 491 -12.13 -13.93 4.12
C GLY A 491 -12.19 -14.71 2.81
N SER A 492 -13.10 -15.69 2.73
CA SER A 492 -13.28 -16.55 1.56
C SER A 492 -14.08 -15.87 0.44
N TYR A 493 -13.63 -14.70 -0.02
CA TYR A 493 -14.24 -13.99 -1.16
C TYR A 493 -13.84 -14.61 -2.52
N THR A 494 -13.77 -15.93 -2.55
CA THR A 494 -13.36 -16.76 -3.68
C THR A 494 -14.52 -17.61 -4.19
N SER A 495 -14.29 -18.45 -5.17
CA SER A 495 -15.33 -19.31 -5.75
C SER A 495 -15.67 -20.56 -4.93
N ILE A 496 -15.27 -20.64 -3.63
CA ILE A 496 -15.49 -21.83 -2.81
C ILE A 496 -16.99 -22.22 -2.69
N GLY A 497 -17.89 -21.25 -2.66
CA GLY A 497 -19.35 -21.47 -2.65
C GLY A 497 -19.97 -21.76 -4.03
N TYR A 498 -19.20 -21.60 -5.12
CA TYR A 498 -19.71 -21.74 -6.47
C TYR A 498 -20.12 -23.17 -6.79
N SER A 499 -21.28 -23.32 -7.44
CA SER A 499 -21.72 -24.55 -8.08
C SER A 499 -22.29 -24.23 -9.45
N PRO A 500 -21.86 -24.92 -10.54
CA PRO A 500 -22.40 -24.69 -11.87
C PRO A 500 -23.88 -25.10 -11.95
N ALA A 501 -24.63 -24.51 -12.86
CA ALA A 501 -25.98 -24.94 -13.14
C ALA A 501 -26.00 -26.40 -13.68
N THR A 502 -26.95 -27.16 -13.21
CA THR A 502 -27.25 -28.52 -13.71
C THR A 502 -28.65 -28.55 -14.36
N ALA A 503 -29.08 -29.69 -14.87
CA ALA A 503 -30.44 -29.83 -15.40
C ALA A 503 -31.54 -29.66 -14.32
N SER A 504 -31.20 -29.89 -13.04
CA SER A 504 -32.13 -29.82 -11.90
C SER A 504 -31.87 -28.65 -10.95
N GLU A 505 -30.68 -28.05 -10.99
CA GLU A 505 -30.27 -27.03 -10.03
C GLU A 505 -29.72 -25.78 -10.74
N PRO A 506 -30.12 -24.58 -10.31
CA PRO A 506 -29.57 -23.33 -10.82
C PRO A 506 -28.10 -23.14 -10.39
N LEU A 507 -27.38 -22.27 -11.10
CA LEU A 507 -26.06 -21.82 -10.72
C LEU A 507 -26.10 -21.17 -9.33
N VAL A 508 -25.17 -21.56 -8.46
CA VAL A 508 -24.91 -20.90 -7.16
C VAL A 508 -23.64 -20.05 -7.30
N PRO A 509 -23.70 -18.74 -7.06
CA PRO A 509 -22.52 -17.88 -7.15
C PRO A 509 -21.57 -18.09 -5.97
N GLY A 510 -20.27 -17.92 -6.21
CA GLY A 510 -19.24 -17.89 -5.17
C GLY A 510 -19.05 -16.47 -4.60
N GLY A 511 -18.22 -16.37 -3.56
CA GLY A 511 -17.89 -15.13 -2.88
C GLY A 511 -17.17 -14.11 -3.74
N ASP A 512 -16.54 -14.54 -4.82
CA ASP A 512 -15.89 -13.74 -5.86
C ASP A 512 -16.87 -12.81 -6.63
N LEU A 513 -18.18 -13.00 -6.44
CA LEU A 513 -19.19 -12.06 -6.94
C LEU A 513 -19.25 -10.74 -6.15
N TYR A 514 -18.83 -10.70 -4.88
CA TYR A 514 -18.99 -9.53 -4.02
C TYR A 514 -18.33 -8.25 -4.54
N PRO A 515 -17.10 -8.25 -5.07
CA PRO A 515 -16.52 -7.03 -5.65
C PRO A 515 -17.40 -6.41 -6.74
N THR A 516 -18.06 -7.26 -7.56
CA THR A 516 -19.02 -6.80 -8.57
C THR A 516 -20.31 -6.25 -7.94
N LEU A 517 -20.85 -6.92 -6.93
CA LEU A 517 -22.06 -6.47 -6.23
C LEU A 517 -21.84 -5.12 -5.56
N ILE A 518 -20.70 -4.91 -4.88
CA ILE A 518 -20.35 -3.66 -4.22
C ILE A 518 -20.26 -2.51 -5.23
N ARG A 519 -19.62 -2.74 -6.37
CA ARG A 519 -19.45 -1.73 -7.43
C ARG A 519 -20.75 -1.34 -8.14
N LYS A 520 -21.71 -2.25 -8.21
CA LYS A 520 -22.94 -2.09 -9.04
C LYS A 520 -24.20 -1.77 -8.22
N ASN A 521 -24.17 -1.90 -6.91
CA ASN A 521 -25.32 -1.61 -6.04
C ASN A 521 -25.13 -0.30 -5.27
N PRO A 522 -26.21 0.28 -4.71
CA PRO A 522 -26.11 1.40 -3.78
C PRO A 522 -25.26 1.06 -2.56
N ILE A 523 -24.51 2.06 -2.07
CA ILE A 523 -23.69 1.91 -0.87
C ILE A 523 -24.56 1.56 0.33
N LYS A 524 -24.11 0.57 1.09
CA LYS A 524 -24.70 0.18 2.38
C LYS A 524 -23.85 0.75 3.52
N PRO A 525 -24.44 1.17 4.63
CA PRO A 525 -23.69 1.74 5.76
C PRO A 525 -22.99 0.61 6.54
N ILE A 526 -21.89 0.13 6.01
CA ILE A 526 -21.11 -0.98 6.61
C ILE A 526 -19.70 -0.46 6.94
N ARG A 527 -19.31 -0.70 8.20
CA ARG A 527 -17.94 -0.54 8.69
C ARG A 527 -17.28 -1.91 8.73
N ILE A 528 -16.16 -2.09 8.01
CA ILE A 528 -15.51 -3.39 7.87
C ILE A 528 -14.01 -3.31 8.07
N TYR A 529 -13.48 -4.24 8.87
CA TYR A 529 -12.05 -4.49 8.98
C TYR A 529 -11.69 -5.74 8.17
N LEU A 530 -10.80 -5.60 7.20
CA LEU A 530 -10.27 -6.69 6.38
C LEU A 530 -8.87 -7.07 6.87
N GLN A 531 -8.63 -8.34 7.16
CA GLN A 531 -7.30 -8.85 7.51
C GLN A 531 -6.98 -10.06 6.64
N ASP A 532 -5.77 -10.09 6.07
CA ASP A 532 -5.26 -11.22 5.31
C ASP A 532 -3.73 -11.21 5.24
N GLY A 533 -3.15 -12.26 4.67
CA GLY A 533 -1.70 -12.39 4.50
C GLY A 533 -1.31 -12.94 3.12
N SER A 534 -0.14 -12.50 2.65
CA SER A 534 0.38 -12.84 1.31
C SER A 534 0.68 -14.32 1.08
N ASN A 535 0.78 -15.12 2.16
CA ASN A 535 0.95 -16.57 2.10
C ASN A 535 -0.37 -17.34 2.32
N ASP A 536 -1.51 -16.69 2.14
CA ASP A 536 -2.81 -17.34 2.20
C ASP A 536 -3.03 -18.28 0.99
N LEU A 537 -4.10 -19.07 1.03
CA LEU A 537 -4.40 -20.10 0.05
C LEU A 537 -4.47 -19.54 -1.38
N SER A 538 -3.89 -20.30 -2.30
CA SER A 538 -4.07 -20.15 -3.74
C SER A 538 -4.30 -21.54 -4.34
N ASN A 539 -5.54 -21.83 -4.74
CA ASN A 539 -5.96 -23.15 -5.23
C ASN A 539 -7.06 -23.02 -6.28
N GLU A 540 -7.76 -24.11 -6.62
CA GLU A 540 -8.85 -24.16 -7.62
C GLU A 540 -10.01 -23.20 -7.34
N HIS A 541 -10.17 -22.73 -6.09
CA HIS A 541 -11.22 -21.79 -5.72
C HIS A 541 -10.79 -20.33 -5.88
N GLY A 542 -9.51 -20.07 -6.08
CA GLY A 542 -8.93 -18.74 -6.25
C GLY A 542 -7.76 -18.47 -5.32
N ASN A 543 -7.34 -17.20 -5.29
CA ASN A 543 -6.32 -16.71 -4.38
C ASN A 543 -6.98 -15.82 -3.32
N TRP A 544 -6.90 -16.21 -2.05
CA TRP A 544 -7.58 -15.51 -0.93
C TRP A 544 -7.06 -14.11 -0.74
N PHE A 545 -5.73 -13.92 -0.75
CA PHE A 545 -5.14 -12.60 -0.55
C PHE A 545 -5.56 -11.61 -1.64
N LEU A 546 -5.50 -12.01 -2.91
CA LEU A 546 -5.98 -11.17 -4.00
C LEU A 546 -7.49 -10.91 -3.91
N ALA A 547 -8.28 -11.89 -3.49
CA ALA A 547 -9.73 -11.75 -3.34
C ALA A 547 -10.07 -10.69 -2.24
N ASN A 548 -9.35 -10.69 -1.11
CA ASN A 548 -9.51 -9.67 -0.07
C ASN A 548 -9.07 -8.27 -0.54
N GLN A 549 -8.01 -8.17 -1.36
CA GLN A 549 -7.60 -6.91 -1.99
C GLN A 549 -8.65 -6.41 -2.99
N GLN A 550 -9.31 -7.31 -3.75
CA GLN A 550 -10.42 -6.97 -4.65
C GLN A 550 -11.65 -6.44 -3.87
N MET A 551 -11.92 -6.95 -2.68
CA MET A 551 -12.95 -6.41 -1.79
C MET A 551 -12.62 -4.97 -1.39
N LEU A 552 -11.40 -4.71 -0.91
CA LEU A 552 -10.94 -3.36 -0.57
C LEU A 552 -11.11 -2.40 -1.76
N SER A 553 -10.58 -2.77 -2.91
CA SER A 553 -10.68 -1.98 -4.14
C SER A 553 -12.14 -1.71 -4.57
N ALA A 554 -13.07 -2.64 -4.29
CA ALA A 554 -14.48 -2.44 -4.61
C ALA A 554 -15.14 -1.41 -3.69
N PHE A 555 -14.84 -1.42 -2.39
CA PHE A 555 -15.33 -0.43 -1.42
C PHE A 555 -14.80 0.98 -1.73
N GLU A 556 -13.50 1.10 -2.00
CA GLU A 556 -12.86 2.35 -2.37
C GLU A 556 -13.47 2.94 -3.64
N TYR A 557 -13.66 2.12 -4.68
CA TYR A 557 -14.33 2.54 -5.90
C TYR A 557 -15.75 3.05 -5.66
N ALA A 558 -16.54 2.34 -4.84
CA ALA A 558 -17.92 2.73 -4.55
C ALA A 558 -17.98 4.08 -3.84
N ASN A 559 -17.11 4.31 -2.85
CA ASN A 559 -16.98 5.58 -2.13
C ASN A 559 -16.55 6.71 -3.06
N ALA A 560 -15.47 6.52 -3.83
CA ALA A 560 -14.95 7.52 -4.76
C ALA A 560 -15.99 7.91 -5.84
N ARG A 561 -16.77 6.93 -6.33
CA ARG A 561 -17.87 7.19 -7.26
C ARG A 561 -18.97 8.04 -6.63
N ALA A 562 -19.35 7.74 -5.38
CA ALA A 562 -20.36 8.52 -4.67
C ALA A 562 -19.90 9.96 -4.40
N ASP A 563 -18.62 10.17 -4.09
CA ASP A 563 -18.02 11.49 -3.92
C ASP A 563 -18.02 12.27 -5.24
N LYS A 564 -17.61 11.64 -6.33
CA LYS A 564 -17.63 12.23 -7.67
C LYS A 564 -19.05 12.62 -8.12
N ASP A 565 -20.03 11.78 -7.79
CA ASP A 565 -21.44 12.04 -8.11
C ASP A 565 -22.10 13.08 -7.17
N GLY A 566 -21.36 13.61 -6.18
CA GLY A 566 -21.87 14.56 -5.17
C GLY A 566 -22.97 13.98 -4.30
N LYS A 567 -23.04 12.65 -4.16
CA LYS A 567 -24.08 11.99 -3.36
C LYS A 567 -23.79 12.16 -1.89
N LEU A 568 -24.71 12.82 -1.19
CA LEU A 568 -24.75 12.83 0.26
C LEU A 568 -25.34 11.49 0.75
N GLY A 569 -24.74 10.88 1.78
CA GLY A 569 -25.25 9.64 2.36
C GLY A 569 -24.17 8.68 2.86
N ALA A 570 -24.56 7.42 3.01
CA ALA A 570 -23.70 6.38 3.55
C ALA A 570 -22.39 6.21 2.74
N ARG A 571 -21.31 5.87 3.46
CA ARG A 571 -20.04 5.41 2.92
C ARG A 571 -19.69 4.07 3.54
N TYR A 572 -18.90 3.27 2.82
CA TYR A 572 -18.21 2.16 3.45
C TYR A 572 -17.06 2.71 4.29
N GLU A 573 -17.02 2.35 5.56
CA GLU A 573 -15.86 2.62 6.40
C GLU A 573 -14.98 1.38 6.39
N VAL A 574 -13.81 1.47 5.78
CA VAL A 574 -12.95 0.31 5.56
C VAL A 574 -11.57 0.55 6.16
N ARG A 575 -11.12 -0.42 6.96
CA ARG A 575 -9.73 -0.52 7.39
C ARG A 575 -9.20 -1.90 7.04
N HIS A 576 -7.91 -2.00 6.78
CA HIS A 576 -7.31 -3.29 6.47
C HIS A 576 -5.93 -3.45 7.12
N SER A 577 -5.52 -4.70 7.28
CA SER A 577 -4.15 -5.08 7.65
C SER A 577 -3.72 -6.26 6.80
N TRP A 578 -2.75 -6.02 5.95
CA TRP A 578 -2.09 -7.05 5.17
C TRP A 578 -0.78 -7.46 5.83
N GLY A 579 -0.51 -8.76 5.85
CA GLY A 579 0.73 -9.31 6.41
C GLY A 579 1.27 -10.45 5.56
N ASP A 580 2.12 -11.26 6.18
CA ASP A 580 2.74 -12.45 5.57
C ASP A 580 2.17 -13.77 6.11
N GLY A 581 0.99 -13.73 6.78
CA GLY A 581 0.31 -14.89 7.29
C GLY A 581 -0.20 -15.82 6.19
N GLY A 582 -0.32 -17.11 6.54
CA GLY A 582 -1.05 -18.10 5.75
C GLY A 582 -2.51 -18.19 6.19
N HIS A 583 -3.24 -19.21 5.68
CA HIS A 583 -4.64 -19.45 6.01
C HIS A 583 -4.79 -19.99 7.45
N SER A 584 -4.58 -19.11 8.41
CA SER A 584 -4.66 -19.45 9.85
C SER A 584 -5.20 -18.30 10.68
N ASP A 585 -5.74 -18.63 11.86
CA ASP A 585 -6.27 -17.62 12.80
C ASP A 585 -5.18 -16.81 13.52
N GLN A 586 -3.89 -17.13 13.34
CA GLN A 586 -2.80 -16.52 14.13
C GLN A 586 -2.65 -15.01 13.87
N HIS A 587 -2.58 -14.62 12.63
CA HIS A 587 -2.43 -13.20 12.25
C HIS A 587 -3.63 -12.38 12.72
N GLY A 588 -4.85 -12.85 12.43
CA GLY A 588 -6.08 -12.19 12.88
C GLY A 588 -6.17 -12.09 14.41
N GLY A 589 -5.82 -13.16 15.12
CA GLY A 589 -5.85 -13.21 16.59
C GLY A 589 -4.88 -12.23 17.27
N VAL A 590 -3.70 -12.02 16.67
CA VAL A 590 -2.73 -11.01 17.16
C VAL A 590 -3.27 -9.58 16.97
N LEU A 591 -3.95 -9.32 15.86
CA LEU A 591 -4.53 -8.01 15.56
C LEU A 591 -5.88 -7.77 16.24
N LEU A 592 -6.51 -8.78 16.80
CA LEU A 592 -7.88 -8.71 17.33
C LEU A 592 -8.09 -7.57 18.35
N PRO A 593 -7.16 -7.27 19.29
CA PRO A 593 -7.32 -6.12 20.17
C PRO A 593 -7.45 -4.77 19.44
N GLU A 594 -6.63 -4.57 18.40
CA GLU A 594 -6.70 -3.37 17.55
C GLU A 594 -7.98 -3.35 16.71
N ILE A 595 -8.37 -4.49 16.16
CA ILE A 595 -9.60 -4.65 15.38
C ILE A 595 -10.82 -4.31 16.25
N LEU A 596 -10.89 -4.85 17.47
CA LEU A 596 -11.99 -4.57 18.41
C LEU A 596 -12.02 -3.09 18.78
N GLN A 597 -10.90 -2.46 19.03
CA GLN A 597 -10.87 -1.04 19.31
C GLN A 597 -11.42 -0.24 18.13
N TRP A 598 -10.92 -0.46 16.92
CA TRP A 598 -11.34 0.29 15.74
C TRP A 598 -12.81 0.06 15.39
N ILE A 599 -13.28 -1.19 15.48
CA ILE A 599 -14.67 -1.50 15.08
C ILE A 599 -15.71 -0.79 15.96
N TRP A 600 -15.35 -0.40 17.19
CA TRP A 600 -16.25 0.25 18.15
C TRP A 600 -16.00 1.74 18.35
N THR A 601 -14.88 2.29 17.93
CA THR A 601 -14.64 3.73 17.97
C THR A 601 -15.44 4.42 16.86
N ASN A 602 -16.05 5.55 17.17
CA ASN A 602 -16.52 6.48 16.16
C ASN A 602 -15.41 7.52 16.00
N ASP A 603 -14.73 7.50 14.87
CA ASP A 603 -13.77 8.55 14.51
C ASP A 603 -14.51 9.81 14.11
#